data_c8ed09e8b67877afe7a8f846f17622b9
#
_entry.id   c8ed09e8b67877afe7a8f846f17622b9
#
_cell.length_a   1.000
_cell.length_b   1.000
_cell.length_c   1.000
_cell.angle_alpha   90.00
_cell.angle_beta   90.00
_cell.angle_gamma   90.00
#
_symmetry.space_group_name_H-M   'P 1'
#
loop_
_entity.id
_entity.type
_entity.pdbx_description
1 polymer ?
#
loop_
_entity_poly.entity_id
_entity_poly.type
_entity_poly.pdbx_seq_one_letter_code
_entity_poly.pdbx_strand_id
1 'polypeptide(L)'
;MTTRHFAVAVIAAAFSIATAVAQQNPYLGRWNITGTGENTGYVYWLEVKQDGGKLSGMLLNRGGHPLPLPVIKIENGELIFQPDGGQRGPGPEFHLRAQGDKLNGSVKLNDRTVELAGARPPKWGNYDANAPHKFGKPVDLFDGKSMDAWDVQNKNRPMKWTIQDGAMTNEPPGANNLVSKQKFQDFKIQAEYKLDKPAPAADGRTPTKGNSGIYLRGRYELQVLDDYGDKPFERGHMSVYGWHTPTTNASKPAGEWQSMEATVVGNRVTVILNGQKVQDNVTLEAITGGALDANETEPGPIMLQGDHEKVWYRKVTVTPITDARK
;
A
#
# COMPACT_ATOMS: atom_id res chain seq x y z
N MET A 1 49.55 -15.82 -81.51
CA MET A 1 48.69 -16.59 -80.65
C MET A 1 48.48 -15.76 -79.38
N THR A 2 47.35 -15.11 -79.23
CA THR A 2 47.04 -14.17 -78.14
C THR A 2 45.99 -14.83 -77.25
N THR A 3 46.45 -15.16 -76.04
CA THR A 3 45.61 -15.79 -74.99
C THR A 3 44.86 -14.70 -74.22
N ARG A 4 43.53 -14.68 -74.33
CA ARG A 4 42.66 -13.79 -73.53
C ARG A 4 42.32 -14.46 -72.18
N HIS A 5 42.65 -13.80 -71.09
CA HIS A 5 42.22 -14.19 -69.73
C HIS A 5 40.90 -13.51 -69.46
N PHE A 6 39.86 -14.33 -69.14
CA PHE A 6 38.58 -13.87 -68.60
C PHE A 6 38.67 -13.84 -67.06
N ALA A 7 38.53 -12.65 -66.49
CA ALA A 7 38.37 -12.52 -65.05
C ALA A 7 36.89 -12.62 -64.68
N VAL A 8 36.54 -13.61 -63.88
CA VAL A 8 35.19 -13.78 -63.28
C VAL A 8 35.15 -13.01 -61.98
N ALA A 9 34.39 -11.94 -61.93
CA ALA A 9 34.12 -11.20 -60.68
C ALA A 9 32.98 -11.90 -59.93
N VAL A 10 33.31 -12.44 -58.76
CA VAL A 10 32.32 -12.99 -57.81
C VAL A 10 31.84 -11.85 -56.94
N ILE A 11 30.60 -11.43 -57.10
CA ILE A 11 29.94 -10.46 -56.25
C ILE A 11 29.38 -11.24 -55.05
N ALA A 12 30.00 -11.10 -53.89
CA ALA A 12 29.47 -11.61 -52.60
C ALA A 12 28.44 -10.61 -52.08
N ALA A 13 27.15 -10.96 -52.17
CA ALA A 13 26.07 -10.23 -51.52
C ALA A 13 26.05 -10.54 -50.02
N ALA A 14 26.49 -9.61 -49.20
CA ALA A 14 26.38 -9.70 -47.76
C ALA A 14 24.91 -9.42 -47.32
N PHE A 15 24.18 -10.46 -46.99
CA PHE A 15 22.87 -10.34 -46.32
C PHE A 15 23.11 -9.97 -44.86
N SER A 16 22.90 -8.70 -44.52
CA SER A 16 22.81 -8.28 -43.10
C SER A 16 21.47 -8.72 -42.55
N ILE A 17 21.48 -9.81 -41.78
CA ILE A 17 20.33 -10.22 -40.98
C ILE A 17 20.27 -9.24 -39.77
N ALA A 18 19.47 -8.20 -39.88
CA ALA A 18 19.10 -7.38 -38.75
C ALA A 18 18.21 -8.23 -37.85
N THR A 19 18.78 -8.78 -36.77
CA THR A 19 18.01 -9.36 -35.67
C THR A 19 17.21 -8.22 -35.05
N ALA A 20 15.93 -8.13 -35.36
CA ALA A 20 15.01 -7.27 -34.65
C ALA A 20 14.94 -7.81 -33.21
N VAL A 21 15.66 -7.17 -32.28
CA VAL A 21 15.45 -7.37 -30.85
C VAL A 21 14.02 -6.93 -30.62
N ALA A 22 13.13 -7.89 -30.33
CA ALA A 22 11.75 -7.60 -29.98
C ALA A 22 11.78 -6.59 -28.81
N GLN A 23 11.33 -5.38 -29.08
CA GLN A 23 11.32 -4.32 -28.06
C GLN A 23 10.44 -4.81 -26.91
N GLN A 24 11.06 -5.03 -25.76
CA GLN A 24 10.35 -5.51 -24.58
C GLN A 24 9.23 -4.50 -24.27
N ASN A 25 8.02 -5.00 -24.01
CA ASN A 25 6.88 -4.17 -23.66
C ASN A 25 7.24 -3.29 -22.43
N PRO A 26 7.29 -1.96 -22.58
CA PRO A 26 7.80 -1.05 -21.54
C PRO A 26 6.91 -0.99 -20.29
N TYR A 27 5.67 -1.48 -20.35
CA TYR A 27 4.71 -1.44 -19.27
C TYR A 27 4.84 -2.60 -18.29
N LEU A 28 5.52 -3.68 -18.65
CA LEU A 28 5.61 -4.89 -17.80
C LEU A 28 6.22 -4.61 -16.45
N GLY A 29 5.71 -5.32 -15.44
CA GLY A 29 6.15 -5.22 -14.04
C GLY A 29 5.28 -4.28 -13.22
N ARG A 30 5.83 -3.82 -12.10
CA ARG A 30 5.11 -3.06 -11.07
C ARG A 30 5.38 -1.57 -11.19
N TRP A 31 4.37 -0.79 -10.81
CA TRP A 31 4.39 0.67 -10.87
C TRP A 31 3.68 1.27 -9.65
N ASN A 32 4.33 2.25 -9.04
CA ASN A 32 3.70 3.16 -8.10
C ASN A 32 3.25 4.39 -8.89
N ILE A 33 1.97 4.75 -8.76
CA ILE A 33 1.36 5.84 -9.53
C ILE A 33 0.72 6.84 -8.57
N THR A 34 0.96 8.12 -8.78
CA THR A 34 0.37 9.20 -7.97
C THR A 34 -0.21 10.27 -8.85
N GLY A 35 -1.23 10.94 -8.35
CA GLY A 35 -1.69 12.19 -8.94
C GLY A 35 -0.63 13.28 -8.83
N THR A 36 -0.68 14.27 -9.71
CA THR A 36 0.24 15.41 -9.72
C THR A 36 -0.42 16.69 -9.20
N GLY A 37 0.38 17.71 -8.87
CA GLY A 37 -0.11 18.99 -8.37
C GLY A 37 -0.90 18.84 -7.05
N GLU A 38 -2.12 19.31 -7.02
CA GLU A 38 -3.01 19.22 -5.85
C GLU A 38 -3.57 17.80 -5.62
N ASN A 39 -3.34 16.88 -6.55
CA ASN A 39 -3.88 15.53 -6.52
C ASN A 39 -2.91 14.47 -5.98
N THR A 40 -1.83 14.85 -5.31
CA THR A 40 -0.79 13.91 -4.81
C THR A 40 -1.32 12.84 -3.85
N GLY A 41 -2.46 13.05 -3.20
CA GLY A 41 -3.16 12.05 -2.39
C GLY A 41 -3.93 10.98 -3.20
N TYR A 42 -3.89 11.04 -4.53
CA TYR A 42 -4.39 9.96 -5.40
C TYR A 42 -3.27 8.96 -5.62
N VAL A 43 -3.26 7.90 -4.87
CA VAL A 43 -2.18 6.91 -4.86
C VAL A 43 -2.71 5.58 -5.36
N TYR A 44 -2.01 5.00 -6.33
CA TYR A 44 -2.36 3.73 -6.98
C TYR A 44 -1.12 2.85 -7.06
N TRP A 45 -1.35 1.55 -7.13
CA TRP A 45 -0.33 0.59 -7.50
C TRP A 45 -0.84 -0.27 -8.66
N LEU A 46 0.01 -0.54 -9.65
CA LEU A 46 -0.32 -1.31 -10.85
C LEU A 46 0.74 -2.39 -11.06
N GLU A 47 0.31 -3.61 -11.35
CA GLU A 47 1.16 -4.65 -11.92
C GLU A 47 0.64 -5.01 -13.31
N VAL A 48 1.55 -5.06 -14.30
CA VAL A 48 1.26 -5.47 -15.68
C VAL A 48 2.06 -6.71 -16.01
N LYS A 49 1.39 -7.75 -16.50
CA LYS A 49 1.97 -9.00 -16.97
C LYS A 49 1.57 -9.27 -18.42
N GLN A 50 2.39 -10.06 -19.09
CA GLN A 50 2.08 -10.53 -20.43
C GLN A 50 2.44 -12.02 -20.55
N ASP A 51 1.48 -12.82 -21.00
CA ASP A 51 1.67 -14.23 -21.26
C ASP A 51 1.07 -14.58 -22.62
N GLY A 52 1.84 -15.27 -23.47
CA GLY A 52 1.42 -15.62 -24.83
C GLY A 52 0.89 -14.44 -25.66
N GLY A 53 1.43 -13.22 -25.44
CA GLY A 53 0.97 -11.98 -26.10
C GLY A 53 -0.24 -11.32 -25.43
N LYS A 54 -0.94 -11.98 -24.52
CA LYS A 54 -2.09 -11.44 -23.78
C LYS A 54 -1.64 -10.65 -22.56
N LEU A 55 -2.14 -9.42 -22.44
CA LEU A 55 -1.94 -8.59 -21.24
C LEU A 55 -2.88 -9.00 -20.12
N SER A 56 -2.38 -8.90 -18.91
CA SER A 56 -3.16 -8.95 -17.65
C SER A 56 -2.59 -7.94 -16.66
N GLY A 57 -3.37 -7.53 -15.70
CA GLY A 57 -2.92 -6.58 -14.69
C GLY A 57 -3.68 -6.71 -13.38
N MET A 58 -3.07 -6.17 -12.33
CA MET A 58 -3.67 -5.96 -11.01
C MET A 58 -3.58 -4.48 -10.68
N LEU A 59 -4.64 -3.91 -10.16
CA LEU A 59 -4.68 -2.50 -9.73
C LEU A 59 -5.12 -2.38 -8.27
N LEU A 60 -4.34 -1.66 -7.47
CA LEU A 60 -4.79 -1.06 -6.22
C LEU A 60 -5.38 0.31 -6.54
N ASN A 61 -6.70 0.43 -6.49
CA ASN A 61 -7.41 1.66 -6.85
C ASN A 61 -7.66 2.54 -5.63
N ARG A 62 -6.59 3.17 -5.09
CA ARG A 62 -6.59 4.11 -3.94
C ARG A 62 -7.00 3.48 -2.61
N GLY A 63 -8.12 2.81 -2.53
CA GLY A 63 -8.63 2.11 -1.36
C GLY A 63 -8.81 0.62 -1.64
N GLY A 64 -9.12 -0.16 -0.62
CA GLY A 64 -9.29 -1.60 -0.75
C GLY A 64 -7.98 -2.34 -0.97
N HIS A 65 -8.02 -3.45 -1.70
CA HIS A 65 -6.89 -4.32 -1.99
C HIS A 65 -6.69 -4.45 -3.51
N PRO A 66 -5.54 -4.96 -4.00
CA PRO A 66 -5.32 -5.14 -5.42
C PRO A 66 -6.35 -6.09 -6.04
N LEU A 67 -6.94 -5.68 -7.16
CA LEU A 67 -7.93 -6.46 -7.90
C LEU A 67 -7.46 -6.65 -9.35
N PRO A 68 -7.82 -7.78 -10.00
CA PRO A 68 -7.57 -7.99 -11.41
C PRO A 68 -8.24 -6.92 -12.26
N LEU A 69 -7.56 -6.51 -13.33
CA LEU A 69 -8.11 -5.60 -14.31
C LEU A 69 -8.93 -6.37 -15.35
N PRO A 70 -10.24 -6.11 -15.49
CA PRO A 70 -11.07 -6.73 -16.52
C PRO A 70 -10.72 -6.21 -17.91
N VAL A 71 -10.23 -4.99 -18.01
CA VAL A 71 -9.82 -4.35 -19.26
C VAL A 71 -8.40 -3.83 -19.12
N ILE A 72 -7.50 -4.30 -19.98
CA ILE A 72 -6.14 -3.79 -20.14
C ILE A 72 -5.66 -4.02 -21.57
N LYS A 73 -5.19 -2.96 -22.24
CA LYS A 73 -4.69 -3.01 -23.63
C LYS A 73 -3.60 -1.98 -23.85
N ILE A 74 -2.83 -2.16 -24.91
CA ILE A 74 -1.94 -1.11 -25.46
C ILE A 74 -2.52 -0.70 -26.81
N GLU A 75 -2.78 0.58 -26.97
CA GLU A 75 -3.31 1.17 -28.19
C GLU A 75 -2.57 2.48 -28.47
N ASN A 76 -2.09 2.66 -29.70
CA ASN A 76 -1.31 3.85 -30.11
C ASN A 76 -0.12 4.17 -29.18
N GLY A 77 0.54 3.14 -28.64
CA GLY A 77 1.65 3.28 -27.71
C GLY A 77 1.25 3.75 -26.31
N GLU A 78 -0.01 3.66 -25.94
CA GLU A 78 -0.56 4.02 -24.63
C GLU A 78 -1.13 2.79 -23.95
N LEU A 79 -0.83 2.61 -22.67
CA LEU A 79 -1.47 1.61 -21.82
C LEU A 79 -2.81 2.15 -21.36
N ILE A 80 -3.88 1.47 -21.73
CA ILE A 80 -5.25 1.80 -21.37
C ILE A 80 -5.79 0.68 -20.50
N PHE A 81 -6.34 1.01 -19.35
CA PHE A 81 -6.95 0.01 -18.48
C PHE A 81 -8.11 0.60 -17.66
N GLN A 82 -8.99 -0.29 -17.23
CA GLN A 82 -10.19 0.07 -16.50
C GLN A 82 -10.44 -0.96 -15.40
N PRO A 83 -10.51 -0.56 -14.12
CA PRO A 83 -10.91 -1.46 -13.03
C PRO A 83 -12.40 -1.76 -13.08
N ASP A 84 -12.79 -2.84 -12.42
CA ASP A 84 -14.19 -3.11 -12.13
C ASP A 84 -14.71 -2.10 -11.10
N GLY A 85 -15.83 -1.47 -11.38
CA GLY A 85 -16.55 -0.56 -10.47
C GLY A 85 -17.64 -1.26 -9.66
N GLY A 86 -17.77 -2.58 -9.79
CA GLY A 86 -18.79 -3.39 -9.10
C GLY A 86 -20.20 -3.01 -9.53
N GLN A 87 -21.12 -2.87 -8.59
CA GLN A 87 -22.51 -2.52 -8.86
C GLN A 87 -22.71 -1.15 -9.54
N ARG A 88 -21.68 -0.30 -9.56
CA ARG A 88 -21.70 1.03 -10.19
C ARG A 88 -21.31 0.99 -11.67
N GLY A 89 -21.08 -0.19 -12.22
CA GLY A 89 -20.58 -0.38 -13.60
C GLY A 89 -19.06 -0.26 -13.69
N PRO A 90 -18.50 -0.06 -14.89
CA PRO A 90 -17.06 0.07 -15.10
C PRO A 90 -16.47 1.20 -14.26
N GLY A 91 -15.29 0.98 -13.71
CA GLY A 91 -14.52 2.03 -13.02
C GLY A 91 -13.96 3.09 -14.00
N PRO A 92 -13.17 4.03 -13.51
CA PRO A 92 -12.56 5.06 -14.35
C PRO A 92 -11.52 4.46 -15.30
N GLU A 93 -11.42 5.04 -16.52
CA GLU A 93 -10.43 4.64 -17.50
C GLU A 93 -9.12 5.40 -17.29
N PHE A 94 -8.02 4.67 -17.28
CA PHE A 94 -6.66 5.17 -17.14
C PHE A 94 -5.95 5.14 -18.49
N HIS A 95 -5.19 6.19 -18.78
CA HIS A 95 -4.38 6.37 -19.98
C HIS A 95 -2.95 6.71 -19.59
N LEU A 96 -1.99 5.82 -19.83
CA LEU A 96 -0.61 6.00 -19.39
C LEU A 96 0.38 5.74 -20.52
N ARG A 97 1.43 6.55 -20.60
CA ARG A 97 2.58 6.37 -21.51
C ARG A 97 3.85 6.11 -20.72
N ALA A 98 4.60 5.10 -21.14
CA ALA A 98 5.90 4.77 -20.54
C ALA A 98 7.02 5.58 -21.20
N GLN A 99 7.93 6.09 -20.38
CA GLN A 99 9.19 6.72 -20.77
C GLN A 99 10.30 6.16 -19.87
N GLY A 100 10.92 5.07 -20.29
CA GLY A 100 11.86 4.31 -19.45
C GLY A 100 11.14 3.78 -18.20
N ASP A 101 11.68 4.09 -17.03
CA ASP A 101 11.13 3.68 -15.72
C ASP A 101 10.12 4.68 -15.14
N LYS A 102 9.53 5.51 -15.99
CA LYS A 102 8.47 6.47 -15.60
C LYS A 102 7.21 6.24 -16.42
N LEU A 103 6.06 6.54 -15.82
CA LEU A 103 4.77 6.66 -16.48
C LEU A 103 4.27 8.09 -16.36
N ASN A 104 3.62 8.58 -17.41
CA ASN A 104 2.87 9.83 -17.41
C ASN A 104 1.52 9.57 -18.07
N GLY A 105 0.50 10.27 -17.64
CA GLY A 105 -0.83 10.15 -18.23
C GLY A 105 -1.92 10.66 -17.30
N SER A 106 -3.11 10.12 -17.43
CA SER A 106 -4.26 10.65 -16.70
C SER A 106 -5.31 9.58 -16.40
N VAL A 107 -6.22 9.93 -15.50
CA VAL A 107 -7.47 9.21 -15.24
C VAL A 107 -8.62 10.19 -15.22
N LYS A 108 -9.74 9.81 -15.85
CA LYS A 108 -10.97 10.60 -15.80
C LYS A 108 -11.83 10.14 -14.63
N LEU A 109 -11.99 11.00 -13.62
CA LEU A 109 -12.79 10.76 -12.43
C LEU A 109 -14.05 11.65 -12.49
N ASN A 110 -15.20 11.07 -12.84
CA ASN A 110 -16.43 11.82 -13.10
C ASN A 110 -16.17 12.95 -14.13
N ASP A 111 -16.36 14.20 -13.72
CA ASP A 111 -16.24 15.37 -14.59
C ASP A 111 -14.85 16.01 -14.63
N ARG A 112 -13.85 15.41 -13.94
CA ARG A 112 -12.49 15.94 -13.90
C ARG A 112 -11.45 14.93 -14.37
N THR A 113 -10.41 15.43 -15.01
CA THR A 113 -9.22 14.68 -15.34
C THR A 113 -8.17 14.89 -14.24
N VAL A 114 -7.55 13.82 -13.78
CA VAL A 114 -6.44 13.85 -12.83
C VAL A 114 -5.19 13.40 -13.57
N GLU A 115 -4.20 14.28 -13.65
CA GLU A 115 -2.89 13.97 -14.20
C GLU A 115 -2.13 13.04 -13.26
N LEU A 116 -1.47 12.04 -13.83
CA LEU A 116 -0.78 10.96 -13.13
C LEU A 116 0.69 10.92 -13.52
N ALA A 117 1.53 10.62 -12.53
CA ALA A 117 2.92 10.26 -12.71
C ALA A 117 3.17 8.91 -12.03
N GLY A 118 3.93 8.04 -12.67
CA GLY A 118 4.30 6.74 -12.13
C GLY A 118 5.80 6.50 -12.21
N ALA A 119 6.28 5.67 -11.29
CA ALA A 119 7.66 5.19 -11.26
C ALA A 119 7.70 3.72 -10.85
N ARG A 120 8.81 3.06 -11.14
CA ARG A 120 9.05 1.71 -10.62
C ARG A 120 9.13 1.74 -9.10
N PRO A 121 8.62 0.71 -8.39
CA PRO A 121 8.89 0.55 -6.97
C PRO A 121 10.38 0.51 -6.68
N PRO A 122 10.81 0.92 -5.49
CA PRO A 122 12.21 0.93 -5.13
C PRO A 122 12.81 -0.49 -5.14
N LYS A 123 14.10 -0.56 -5.45
CA LYS A 123 14.88 -1.78 -5.23
C LYS A 123 15.33 -1.80 -3.78
N TRP A 124 14.81 -2.74 -3.02
CA TRP A 124 15.15 -2.91 -1.62
C TRP A 124 16.40 -3.75 -1.44
N GLY A 125 17.18 -3.46 -0.38
CA GLY A 125 18.25 -4.32 0.08
C GLY A 125 17.74 -5.55 0.83
N ASN A 126 18.67 -6.31 1.38
CA ASN A 126 18.33 -7.42 2.26
C ASN A 126 18.14 -6.89 3.69
N TYR A 127 16.91 -6.85 4.13
CA TYR A 127 16.54 -6.41 5.48
C TYR A 127 15.96 -7.57 6.28
N ASP A 128 16.11 -7.50 7.60
CA ASP A 128 15.54 -8.48 8.53
C ASP A 128 14.98 -7.76 9.77
N ALA A 129 13.67 -7.78 9.90
CA ALA A 129 12.98 -7.18 11.04
C ALA A 129 13.17 -7.97 12.35
N ASN A 130 13.72 -9.20 12.29
CA ASN A 130 14.03 -10.03 13.46
C ASN A 130 15.48 -9.89 13.92
N ALA A 131 16.35 -9.24 13.16
CA ALA A 131 17.73 -9.08 13.54
C ALA A 131 17.86 -8.25 14.85
N PRO A 132 18.94 -8.43 15.62
CA PRO A 132 19.24 -7.52 16.74
C PRO A 132 19.45 -6.09 16.20
N HIS A 133 18.64 -5.15 16.69
CA HIS A 133 18.70 -3.75 16.29
C HIS A 133 19.09 -2.83 17.46
N LYS A 134 19.73 -1.71 17.12
CA LYS A 134 19.95 -0.62 18.07
C LYS A 134 18.76 0.33 18.03
N PHE A 135 18.15 0.50 19.19
CA PHE A 135 16.99 1.37 19.34
C PHE A 135 17.40 2.76 19.84
N GLY A 136 16.77 3.77 19.29
CA GLY A 136 16.84 5.15 19.78
C GLY A 136 15.93 5.39 20.99
N LYS A 137 15.71 6.65 21.30
CA LYS A 137 14.80 7.05 22.39
C LYS A 137 13.35 6.80 21.94
N PRO A 138 12.52 6.14 22.75
CA PRO A 138 11.09 6.00 22.48
C PRO A 138 10.39 7.36 22.38
N VAL A 139 9.41 7.44 21.50
CA VAL A 139 8.54 8.60 21.25
C VAL A 139 7.11 8.15 21.55
N ASP A 140 6.51 8.73 22.57
CA ASP A 140 5.12 8.48 22.89
C ASP A 140 4.25 9.38 21.98
N LEU A 141 3.53 8.76 21.05
CA LEU A 141 2.54 9.43 20.23
C LEU A 141 1.21 9.60 20.96
N PHE A 142 0.94 8.71 21.92
CA PHE A 142 -0.17 8.84 22.88
C PHE A 142 0.14 8.07 24.18
N ASP A 143 -0.02 8.77 25.31
CA ASP A 143 0.25 8.27 26.66
C ASP A 143 -0.98 8.32 27.59
N GLY A 144 -2.17 8.52 26.99
CA GLY A 144 -3.43 8.68 27.74
C GLY A 144 -3.80 10.14 28.07
N LYS A 145 -2.98 11.14 27.72
CA LYS A 145 -3.16 12.52 28.18
C LYS A 145 -3.36 13.55 27.07
N SER A 146 -2.61 13.45 25.97
CA SER A 146 -2.63 14.44 24.91
C SER A 146 -2.60 13.80 23.52
N MET A 147 -3.28 14.43 22.57
CA MET A 147 -3.21 14.13 21.15
C MET A 147 -2.30 15.11 20.38
N ASP A 148 -1.44 15.87 21.05
CA ASP A 148 -0.59 16.90 20.42
C ASP A 148 0.40 16.33 19.40
N ALA A 149 0.73 15.03 19.46
CA ALA A 149 1.57 14.35 18.50
C ALA A 149 0.86 14.07 17.14
N TRP A 150 -0.44 14.30 17.09
CA TRP A 150 -1.27 13.97 15.94
C TRP A 150 -1.73 15.19 15.15
N ASP A 151 -1.88 15.00 13.87
CA ASP A 151 -2.58 15.86 12.91
C ASP A 151 -3.70 15.03 12.25
N VAL A 152 -4.50 15.64 11.38
CA VAL A 152 -5.55 14.95 10.64
C VAL A 152 -5.15 14.78 9.17
N GLN A 153 -5.56 13.67 8.55
CA GLN A 153 -5.27 13.42 7.14
C GLN A 153 -5.95 14.45 6.23
N ASN A 154 -7.23 14.74 6.47
CA ASN A 154 -7.99 15.69 5.68
C ASN A 154 -8.30 16.95 6.50
N LYS A 155 -7.56 18.02 6.24
CA LYS A 155 -7.71 19.30 6.96
C LYS A 155 -9.05 20.00 6.73
N ASN A 156 -9.80 19.59 5.71
CA ASN A 156 -11.13 20.13 5.41
C ASN A 156 -12.27 19.38 6.14
N ARG A 157 -11.93 18.39 6.97
CA ARG A 157 -12.88 17.61 7.77
C ARG A 157 -12.58 17.78 9.26
N PRO A 158 -13.59 17.75 10.13
CA PRO A 158 -13.38 17.80 11.57
C PRO A 158 -12.60 16.55 12.02
N MET A 159 -11.82 16.69 13.07
CA MET A 159 -11.02 15.61 13.65
C MET A 159 -11.90 14.47 14.18
N LYS A 160 -12.93 14.80 14.97
CA LYS A 160 -13.84 13.85 15.64
C LYS A 160 -13.12 12.75 16.42
N TRP A 161 -12.09 13.13 17.14
CA TRP A 161 -11.40 12.30 18.12
C TRP A 161 -11.40 13.01 19.46
N THR A 162 -11.61 12.27 20.53
CA THR A 162 -11.65 12.76 21.92
C THR A 162 -10.83 11.86 22.82
N ILE A 163 -10.48 12.34 24.01
CA ILE A 163 -9.88 11.52 25.07
C ILE A 163 -10.97 11.21 26.10
N GLN A 164 -11.20 9.93 26.34
CA GLN A 164 -12.15 9.43 27.33
C GLN A 164 -11.46 8.33 28.15
N ASP A 165 -11.51 8.42 29.47
CA ASP A 165 -10.94 7.43 30.41
C ASP A 165 -9.47 7.06 30.11
N GLY A 166 -8.66 8.07 29.73
CA GLY A 166 -7.25 7.88 29.40
C GLY A 166 -6.98 7.18 28.06
N ALA A 167 -7.98 7.08 27.18
CA ALA A 167 -7.83 6.57 25.83
C ALA A 167 -8.38 7.55 24.79
N MET A 168 -7.70 7.69 23.66
CA MET A 168 -8.24 8.43 22.52
C MET A 168 -9.18 7.52 21.73
N THR A 169 -10.30 8.08 21.28
CA THR A 169 -11.33 7.37 20.51
C THR A 169 -11.93 8.27 19.46
N ASN A 170 -12.26 7.68 18.30
CA ASN A 170 -12.98 8.36 17.22
C ASN A 170 -14.49 8.32 17.43
N GLU A 171 -15.20 9.21 16.77
CA GLU A 171 -16.66 9.27 16.74
C GLU A 171 -17.18 9.06 15.30
N PRO A 172 -17.40 7.78 14.86
CA PRO A 172 -18.00 7.49 13.56
C PRO A 172 -19.48 7.90 13.53
N PRO A 173 -20.06 8.10 12.33
CA PRO A 173 -19.40 8.04 11.04
C PRO A 173 -18.63 9.32 10.71
N GLY A 174 -17.61 9.16 9.87
CA GLY A 174 -16.91 10.29 9.24
C GLY A 174 -15.90 11.01 10.14
N ALA A 175 -15.37 10.33 11.15
CA ALA A 175 -14.18 10.81 11.82
C ALA A 175 -12.98 10.85 10.86
N ASN A 176 -12.00 11.70 11.15
CA ASN A 176 -10.81 11.83 10.33
C ASN A 176 -9.77 10.77 10.71
N ASN A 177 -8.89 10.40 9.79
CA ASN A 177 -7.73 9.60 10.12
C ASN A 177 -6.70 10.48 10.83
N LEU A 178 -6.08 9.95 11.91
CA LEU A 178 -4.99 10.62 12.61
C LEU A 178 -3.66 10.30 11.93
N VAL A 179 -2.82 11.31 11.76
CA VAL A 179 -1.49 11.19 11.16
C VAL A 179 -0.48 11.78 12.12
N SER A 180 0.56 11.01 12.50
CA SER A 180 1.57 11.53 13.41
C SER A 180 2.35 12.68 12.77
N LYS A 181 2.62 13.74 13.54
CA LYS A 181 3.44 14.88 13.08
C LYS A 181 4.89 14.45 12.81
N GLN A 182 5.41 13.53 13.64
CA GLN A 182 6.73 12.95 13.43
C GLN A 182 6.66 11.80 12.43
N LYS A 183 7.69 11.72 11.57
CA LYS A 183 7.90 10.66 10.58
C LYS A 183 9.00 9.71 11.05
N PHE A 184 8.87 8.44 10.69
CA PHE A 184 9.77 7.37 11.08
C PHE A 184 10.19 6.56 9.85
N GLN A 185 11.41 6.05 9.86
CA GLN A 185 11.98 5.26 8.76
C GLN A 185 11.94 3.78 9.10
N ASP A 186 12.80 3.36 9.99
CA ASP A 186 12.87 2.01 10.54
C ASP A 186 12.61 2.12 12.04
N PHE A 187 11.70 1.32 12.56
CA PHE A 187 11.21 1.51 13.92
C PHE A 187 10.50 0.27 14.45
N LYS A 188 10.33 0.27 15.75
CA LYS A 188 9.36 -0.57 16.45
C LYS A 188 8.20 0.32 16.90
N ILE A 189 6.96 -0.07 16.61
CA ILE A 189 5.75 0.53 17.16
C ILE A 189 5.10 -0.44 18.14
N GLN A 190 4.62 0.10 19.26
CA GLN A 190 3.79 -0.60 20.23
C GLN A 190 2.47 0.16 20.36
N ALA A 191 1.36 -0.54 20.25
CA ALA A 191 0.04 0.04 20.44
C ALA A 191 -0.85 -0.85 21.32
N GLU A 192 -1.64 -0.21 22.18
CA GLU A 192 -2.73 -0.85 22.90
C GLU A 192 -4.04 -0.24 22.45
N TYR A 193 -4.92 -1.07 21.88
CA TYR A 193 -6.17 -0.63 21.27
C TYR A 193 -7.29 -1.62 21.54
N LYS A 194 -8.52 -1.18 21.33
CA LYS A 194 -9.71 -2.06 21.30
C LYS A 194 -10.72 -1.54 20.28
N LEU A 195 -11.46 -2.45 19.68
CA LEU A 195 -12.67 -2.14 18.91
C LEU A 195 -13.88 -2.20 19.84
N ASP A 196 -14.88 -1.37 19.63
CA ASP A 196 -16.13 -1.50 20.36
C ASP A 196 -16.87 -2.77 19.95
N LYS A 197 -17.68 -3.30 20.88
CA LYS A 197 -18.64 -4.35 20.52
C LYS A 197 -19.61 -3.80 19.48
N PRO A 198 -19.89 -4.55 18.40
CA PRO A 198 -20.86 -4.09 17.42
C PRO A 198 -22.22 -3.86 18.09
N ALA A 199 -22.76 -2.66 17.94
CA ALA A 199 -24.11 -2.39 18.38
C ALA A 199 -25.11 -3.09 17.44
N PRO A 200 -26.25 -3.62 17.93
CA PRO A 200 -27.31 -4.09 17.05
C PRO A 200 -27.70 -2.97 16.09
N ALA A 201 -27.77 -3.27 14.80
CA ALA A 201 -28.23 -2.29 13.83
C ALA A 201 -29.71 -1.96 14.11
N ALA A 202 -30.05 -0.66 14.17
CA ALA A 202 -31.40 -0.19 14.45
C ALA A 202 -32.46 -0.69 13.44
N ASP A 203 -32.01 -1.11 12.26
CA ASP A 203 -32.83 -1.63 11.17
C ASP A 203 -32.85 -3.17 11.08
N GLY A 204 -32.33 -3.87 12.10
CA GLY A 204 -32.28 -5.33 12.16
C GLY A 204 -31.26 -6.01 11.25
N ARG A 205 -30.40 -5.23 10.56
CA ARG A 205 -29.29 -5.79 9.79
C ARG A 205 -28.21 -6.37 10.73
N THR A 206 -27.41 -7.30 10.21
CA THR A 206 -26.23 -7.78 10.93
C THR A 206 -25.33 -6.60 11.25
N PRO A 207 -24.88 -6.43 12.51
CA PRO A 207 -23.94 -5.38 12.86
C PRO A 207 -22.68 -5.44 11.99
N THR A 208 -22.16 -4.28 11.61
CA THR A 208 -20.84 -4.22 10.95
C THR A 208 -19.77 -4.69 11.93
N LYS A 209 -18.82 -5.49 11.44
CA LYS A 209 -17.62 -5.83 12.23
C LYS A 209 -16.83 -4.54 12.51
N GLY A 210 -16.32 -4.40 13.74
CA GLY A 210 -15.40 -3.31 14.07
C GLY A 210 -14.24 -3.28 13.08
N ASN A 211 -13.91 -2.12 12.54
CA ASN A 211 -12.90 -1.94 11.49
C ASN A 211 -12.11 -0.64 11.71
N SER A 212 -10.79 -0.76 11.65
CA SER A 212 -9.81 0.31 11.69
C SER A 212 -8.53 -0.18 11.03
N GLY A 213 -7.45 0.62 11.04
CA GLY A 213 -6.13 0.24 10.53
C GLY A 213 -5.03 1.03 11.19
N ILE A 214 -3.85 0.41 11.33
CA ILE A 214 -2.61 1.05 11.78
C ILE A 214 -1.66 1.06 10.59
N TYR A 215 -1.38 2.25 10.04
CA TYR A 215 -0.53 2.39 8.86
C TYR A 215 0.91 2.69 9.26
N LEU A 216 1.80 1.79 8.88
CA LEU A 216 3.23 1.94 9.03
C LEU A 216 3.75 2.88 7.93
N ARG A 217 4.46 3.94 8.32
CA ARG A 217 4.93 5.00 7.40
C ARG A 217 3.80 5.67 6.58
N GLY A 218 2.53 5.53 7.01
CA GLY A 218 1.37 6.03 6.27
C GLY A 218 1.11 5.31 4.94
N ARG A 219 1.72 4.16 4.69
CA ARG A 219 1.70 3.44 3.41
C ARG A 219 1.27 1.99 3.51
N TYR A 220 1.54 1.34 4.63
CA TYR A 220 1.33 -0.09 4.81
C TYR A 220 0.40 -0.33 5.98
N GLU A 221 -0.80 -0.77 5.69
CA GLU A 221 -1.84 -1.03 6.67
C GLU A 221 -1.62 -2.38 7.35
N LEU A 222 -1.55 -2.37 8.66
CA LEU A 222 -1.87 -3.52 9.49
C LEU A 222 -3.36 -3.42 9.84
N GLN A 223 -4.14 -4.36 9.34
CA GLN A 223 -5.59 -4.37 9.52
C GLN A 223 -5.99 -4.51 10.99
N VAL A 224 -6.95 -3.72 11.42
CA VAL A 224 -7.60 -3.83 12.73
C VAL A 224 -9.07 -4.19 12.50
N LEU A 225 -9.43 -5.46 12.74
CA LEU A 225 -10.75 -6.00 12.42
C LEU A 225 -11.29 -6.83 13.58
N ASP A 226 -12.59 -6.79 13.82
CA ASP A 226 -13.27 -7.70 14.73
C ASP A 226 -13.57 -9.02 14.01
N ASP A 227 -12.59 -9.91 14.01
CA ASP A 227 -12.66 -11.24 13.41
C ASP A 227 -12.26 -12.34 14.41
N TYR A 228 -12.41 -12.08 15.71
CA TYR A 228 -12.11 -13.05 16.76
C TYR A 228 -12.79 -14.39 16.49
N GLY A 229 -12.01 -15.48 16.54
CA GLY A 229 -12.47 -16.83 16.27
C GLY A 229 -12.53 -17.21 14.78
N ASP A 230 -12.39 -16.27 13.86
CA ASP A 230 -12.32 -16.57 12.43
C ASP A 230 -10.92 -17.11 12.07
N LYS A 231 -10.83 -17.86 10.96
CA LYS A 231 -9.54 -18.26 10.39
C LYS A 231 -8.81 -17.03 9.82
N PRO A 232 -7.47 -16.99 9.90
CA PRO A 232 -6.71 -15.92 9.26
C PRO A 232 -7.00 -15.82 7.77
N PHE A 233 -7.06 -14.59 7.25
CA PHE A 233 -7.21 -14.30 5.82
C PHE A 233 -6.48 -13.00 5.45
N GLU A 234 -6.32 -12.73 4.18
CA GLU A 234 -5.47 -11.65 3.66
C GLU A 234 -5.93 -10.22 4.03
N ARG A 235 -7.14 -10.06 4.53
CA ARG A 235 -7.75 -8.82 5.01
C ARG A 235 -8.24 -8.93 6.46
N GLY A 236 -7.81 -9.97 7.17
CA GLY A 236 -8.10 -10.21 8.56
C GLY A 236 -7.20 -9.39 9.50
N HIS A 237 -7.48 -9.49 10.77
CA HIS A 237 -6.77 -8.76 11.82
C HIS A 237 -5.25 -8.98 11.75
N MET A 238 -4.46 -7.88 11.76
CA MET A 238 -2.99 -7.86 11.59
C MET A 238 -2.48 -8.46 10.27
N SER A 239 -3.32 -8.62 9.24
CA SER A 239 -2.78 -8.79 7.88
C SER A 239 -2.01 -7.53 7.45
N VAL A 240 -0.98 -7.69 6.60
CA VAL A 240 -0.58 -6.60 5.72
C VAL A 240 -1.65 -6.55 4.63
N TYR A 241 -2.57 -5.60 4.75
CA TYR A 241 -3.88 -5.61 4.11
C TYR A 241 -3.82 -5.91 2.60
N GLY A 242 -4.44 -7.05 2.21
CA GLY A 242 -4.48 -7.51 0.83
C GLY A 242 -3.16 -8.11 0.29
N TRP A 243 -2.12 -8.25 1.13
CA TRP A 243 -0.82 -8.77 0.73
C TRP A 243 -0.38 -10.02 1.51
N HIS A 244 -0.46 -9.98 2.84
CA HIS A 244 -0.01 -11.08 3.68
C HIS A 244 -1.05 -11.46 4.72
N THR A 245 -1.49 -12.71 4.65
CA THR A 245 -2.32 -13.34 5.68
C THR A 245 -1.50 -13.60 6.94
N PRO A 246 -1.99 -13.28 8.13
CA PRO A 246 -1.34 -13.68 9.39
C PRO A 246 -1.24 -15.20 9.52
N THR A 247 -0.21 -15.68 10.17
CA THR A 247 -0.03 -17.12 10.42
C THR A 247 -1.07 -17.70 11.38
N THR A 248 -1.61 -16.85 12.25
CA THR A 248 -2.68 -17.18 13.20
C THR A 248 -3.51 -15.94 13.51
N ASN A 249 -4.76 -16.11 13.88
CA ASN A 249 -5.59 -15.06 14.44
C ASN A 249 -5.44 -15.07 15.97
N ALA A 250 -4.58 -14.18 16.48
CA ALA A 250 -4.35 -14.02 17.92
C ALA A 250 -5.18 -12.88 18.54
N SER A 251 -6.24 -12.42 17.85
CA SER A 251 -7.13 -11.37 18.36
C SER A 251 -7.92 -11.83 19.58
N LYS A 252 -8.39 -10.87 20.37
CA LYS A 252 -9.36 -11.06 21.44
C LYS A 252 -10.72 -10.53 21.00
N PRO A 253 -11.82 -10.92 21.66
CA PRO A 253 -13.14 -10.40 21.37
C PRO A 253 -13.21 -8.87 21.37
N ALA A 254 -14.11 -8.30 20.54
CA ALA A 254 -14.42 -6.87 20.61
C ALA A 254 -14.77 -6.42 22.02
N GLY A 255 -14.33 -5.22 22.39
CA GLY A 255 -14.43 -4.68 23.75
C GLY A 255 -13.24 -5.02 24.65
N GLU A 256 -12.37 -5.97 24.25
CA GLU A 256 -11.15 -6.28 24.99
C GLU A 256 -9.93 -5.55 24.41
N TRP A 257 -9.01 -5.17 25.30
CA TRP A 257 -7.76 -4.53 24.92
C TRP A 257 -6.81 -5.51 24.25
N GLN A 258 -6.38 -5.16 23.05
CA GLN A 258 -5.34 -5.82 22.26
C GLN A 258 -4.00 -5.14 22.52
N SER A 259 -2.91 -5.88 22.55
CA SER A 259 -1.56 -5.33 22.48
C SER A 259 -0.87 -5.75 21.20
N MET A 260 -0.33 -4.80 20.46
CA MET A 260 0.40 -5.03 19.22
C MET A 260 1.80 -4.45 19.29
N GLU A 261 2.75 -5.18 18.76
CA GLU A 261 4.10 -4.70 18.45
C GLU A 261 4.41 -5.00 16.98
N ALA A 262 4.91 -4.02 16.24
CA ALA A 262 5.43 -4.23 14.90
C ALA A 262 6.83 -3.65 14.76
N THR A 263 7.78 -4.45 14.26
CA THR A 263 9.14 -4.02 13.91
C THR A 263 9.24 -3.89 12.41
N VAL A 264 9.60 -2.70 11.91
CA VAL A 264 9.72 -2.38 10.49
C VAL A 264 11.16 -2.01 10.16
N VAL A 265 11.77 -2.73 9.21
CA VAL A 265 13.14 -2.48 8.75
C VAL A 265 13.18 -2.59 7.23
N GLY A 266 13.50 -1.49 6.55
CA GLY A 266 13.39 -1.44 5.09
C GLY A 266 11.97 -1.78 4.63
N ASN A 267 11.83 -2.83 3.85
CA ASN A 267 10.53 -3.37 3.42
C ASN A 267 10.17 -4.68 4.13
N ARG A 268 10.65 -4.90 5.35
CA ARG A 268 10.33 -6.07 6.17
C ARG A 268 9.54 -5.68 7.39
N VAL A 269 8.60 -6.54 7.78
CA VAL A 269 7.83 -6.34 9.01
C VAL A 269 7.65 -7.65 9.76
N THR A 270 7.83 -7.58 11.08
CA THR A 270 7.44 -8.62 12.03
C THR A 270 6.37 -8.04 12.94
N VAL A 271 5.26 -8.78 13.14
CA VAL A 271 4.14 -8.33 13.97
C VAL A 271 3.87 -9.37 15.06
N ILE A 272 3.74 -8.87 16.29
CA ILE A 272 3.33 -9.63 17.46
C ILE A 272 1.99 -9.08 17.94
N LEU A 273 0.98 -9.91 18.05
CA LEU A 273 -0.35 -9.57 18.56
C LEU A 273 -0.62 -10.39 19.82
N ASN A 274 -0.92 -9.72 20.96
CA ASN A 274 -1.22 -10.36 22.23
C ASN A 274 -0.18 -11.40 22.66
N GLY A 275 1.12 -11.14 22.38
CA GLY A 275 2.25 -12.01 22.70
C GLY A 275 2.51 -13.11 21.68
N GLN A 276 1.72 -13.25 20.62
CA GLN A 276 1.93 -14.24 19.55
C GLN A 276 2.46 -13.56 18.28
N LYS A 277 3.51 -14.11 17.68
CA LYS A 277 4.04 -13.65 16.40
C LYS A 277 3.07 -14.07 15.29
N VAL A 278 2.43 -13.10 14.64
CA VAL A 278 1.43 -13.32 13.60
C VAL A 278 1.94 -13.01 12.19
N GLN A 279 2.97 -12.16 12.09
CA GLN A 279 3.75 -11.93 10.86
C GLN A 279 5.23 -12.09 11.21
N ASP A 280 5.99 -12.83 10.43
CA ASP A 280 7.40 -13.14 10.70
C ASP A 280 8.28 -12.71 9.54
N ASN A 281 8.90 -11.53 9.66
CA ASN A 281 9.80 -10.93 8.67
C ASN A 281 9.24 -10.95 7.25
N VAL A 282 7.93 -10.69 7.12
CA VAL A 282 7.26 -10.68 5.81
C VAL A 282 7.63 -9.44 5.00
N THR A 283 7.57 -9.56 3.69
CA THR A 283 7.85 -8.46 2.77
C THR A 283 6.66 -7.49 2.72
N LEU A 284 6.91 -6.21 2.85
CA LEU A 284 5.98 -5.18 2.42
C LEU A 284 6.08 -5.07 0.90
N GLU A 285 5.24 -5.82 0.20
CA GLU A 285 5.32 -6.03 -1.26
C GLU A 285 5.05 -4.75 -2.06
N ALA A 286 4.13 -3.94 -1.56
CA ALA A 286 3.73 -2.65 -2.10
C ALA A 286 2.88 -1.89 -1.08
N ILE A 287 2.55 -0.66 -1.39
CA ILE A 287 1.60 0.15 -0.62
C ILE A 287 0.25 -0.57 -0.48
N THR A 288 -0.47 -0.30 0.60
CA THR A 288 -1.84 -0.78 0.81
C THR A 288 -2.88 0.29 0.45
N GLY A 289 -4.14 -0.09 0.37
CA GLY A 289 -5.24 0.86 0.19
C GLY A 289 -5.24 1.94 1.27
N GLY A 290 -5.54 3.17 0.90
CA GLY A 290 -5.52 4.31 1.83
C GLY A 290 -4.13 4.92 2.08
N ALA A 291 -3.07 4.43 1.40
CA ALA A 291 -1.73 4.99 1.50
C ALA A 291 -1.72 6.50 1.24
N LEU A 292 -0.96 7.24 2.05
CA LEU A 292 -0.85 8.71 1.94
C LEU A 292 -0.03 9.14 0.72
N ASP A 293 0.97 8.35 0.35
CA ASP A 293 1.87 8.56 -0.78
C ASP A 293 2.52 7.23 -1.22
N ALA A 294 3.33 7.26 -2.27
CA ALA A 294 4.07 6.12 -2.78
C ALA A 294 5.61 6.25 -2.62
N ASN A 295 6.08 7.14 -1.73
CA ASN A 295 7.50 7.39 -1.49
C ASN A 295 8.07 6.35 -0.51
N GLU A 296 8.07 5.10 -0.90
CA GLU A 296 8.30 3.94 -0.02
C GLU A 296 9.66 3.97 0.71
N THR A 297 10.68 4.60 0.12
CA THR A 297 12.03 4.73 0.72
C THR A 297 12.16 5.86 1.74
N GLU A 298 11.20 6.77 1.79
CA GLU A 298 11.24 7.94 2.65
C GLU A 298 10.63 7.67 4.03
N PRO A 299 11.07 8.37 5.09
CA PRO A 299 10.36 8.35 6.36
C PRO A 299 8.90 8.75 6.20
N GLY A 300 8.01 8.05 6.89
CA GLY A 300 6.59 8.35 6.85
C GLY A 300 5.96 8.36 8.24
N PRO A 301 4.75 8.95 8.37
CA PRO A 301 4.06 9.03 9.64
C PRO A 301 3.44 7.68 10.02
N ILE A 302 3.07 7.54 11.28
CA ILE A 302 2.06 6.56 11.69
C ILE A 302 0.70 7.17 11.38
N MET A 303 -0.20 6.39 10.75
CA MET A 303 -1.59 6.81 10.58
C MET A 303 -2.52 5.80 11.28
N LEU A 304 -3.51 6.33 11.98
CA LEU A 304 -4.57 5.54 12.61
C LEU A 304 -5.88 5.83 11.89
N GLN A 305 -6.51 4.78 11.38
CA GLN A 305 -7.75 4.91 10.61
C GLN A 305 -8.92 5.20 11.56
N GLY A 306 -9.64 6.29 11.30
CA GLY A 306 -10.75 6.76 12.11
C GLY A 306 -12.07 6.88 11.34
N ASP A 307 -12.04 6.76 10.03
CA ASP A 307 -13.19 6.97 9.15
C ASP A 307 -14.08 5.74 8.96
N HIS A 308 -13.77 4.65 9.67
CA HIS A 308 -14.56 3.42 9.72
C HIS A 308 -15.32 3.28 11.04
N GLU A 309 -15.13 2.20 11.77
CA GLU A 309 -15.83 1.92 13.02
C GLU A 309 -15.13 2.54 14.25
N LYS A 310 -15.76 2.43 15.41
CA LYS A 310 -15.23 2.98 16.65
C LYS A 310 -14.05 2.17 17.17
N VAL A 311 -12.94 2.86 17.40
CA VAL A 311 -11.69 2.30 17.92
C VAL A 311 -11.17 3.15 19.06
N TRP A 312 -10.47 2.53 19.99
CA TRP A 312 -9.84 3.14 21.15
C TRP A 312 -8.36 2.83 21.16
N TYR A 313 -7.54 3.82 21.48
CA TYR A 313 -6.11 3.65 21.72
C TYR A 313 -5.76 4.25 23.10
N ARG A 314 -5.15 3.45 23.99
CA ARG A 314 -4.68 3.96 25.30
C ARG A 314 -3.16 4.13 25.36
N LYS A 315 -2.44 3.59 24.37
CA LYS A 315 -1.01 3.75 24.22
C LYS A 315 -0.60 3.61 22.76
N VAL A 316 0.26 4.51 22.30
CA VAL A 316 0.96 4.39 21.01
C VAL A 316 2.37 4.94 21.20
N THR A 317 3.38 4.07 21.12
CA THR A 317 4.79 4.42 21.29
C THR A 317 5.59 3.94 20.09
N VAL A 318 6.46 4.77 19.54
CA VAL A 318 7.36 4.41 18.44
C VAL A 318 8.80 4.56 18.90
N THR A 319 9.60 3.51 18.73
CA THR A 319 11.02 3.50 19.02
C THR A 319 11.80 3.39 17.73
N PRO A 320 12.51 4.45 17.27
CA PRO A 320 13.32 4.39 16.07
C PRO A 320 14.43 3.35 16.14
N ILE A 321 14.74 2.72 15.01
CA ILE A 321 15.92 1.86 14.83
C ILE A 321 17.01 2.70 14.18
N THR A 322 18.24 2.64 14.72
CA THR A 322 19.34 3.56 14.36
C THR A 322 20.45 2.94 13.53
N ASP A 323 20.41 1.63 13.31
CA ASP A 323 21.47 0.86 12.62
C ASP A 323 21.00 0.06 11.40
N ALA A 324 19.72 0.13 11.04
CA ALA A 324 19.12 -0.71 9.99
C ALA A 324 19.68 -0.49 8.57
N ARG A 325 20.32 0.64 8.31
CA ARG A 325 20.77 1.08 6.96
C ARG A 325 22.26 1.37 6.88
N LYS A 326 23.07 0.63 7.62
CA LYS A 326 24.53 0.74 7.54
C LYS A 326 25.11 -0.29 6.60
#